data_36d0416834c178315b7d231ff7c24c96
#
_entry.id   36d0416834c178315b7d231ff7c24c96
#
_cell.length_a   1.000
_cell.length_b   1.000
_cell.length_c   1.000
_cell.angle_alpha   90.00
_cell.angle_beta   90.00
_cell.angle_gamma   90.00
#
_symmetry.space_group_name_H-M   'P 1'
#
loop_
_entity.id
_entity.type
_entity.pdbx_description
1 polymer ?
#
loop_
_entity_poly.entity_id
_entity_poly.type
_entity_poly.pdbx_seq_one_letter_code
_entity_poly.pdbx_strand_id
1 'polypeptide(L)'
;MERVTRIEERMNKEITEKSQIIEKTESAGKPEGAGSSHAKSHAKASNGNEHALGSLLCKILFIAILAGFLVFVYSRASAKDVDLEKVETKLTETTDIMTLMTEASDRDLMQFIGIDASSYEQVIYYRNTTALAVDELLIVKAKDESQLSDVEDAVNARIKSQIKAYDSYGPAQVKQLKNALQLEKGNYYFYCTGDSANKYEEVLLNAVQ
;
A
#
# COMPACT_ATOMS: atom_id res chain seq x y z
N MET A 1 23.57 23.91 8.55
CA MET A 1 24.58 22.85 8.73
C MET A 1 24.46 22.12 10.08
N GLU A 2 24.24 22.80 11.19
CA GLU A 2 24.17 22.18 12.55
C GLU A 2 23.06 21.14 12.81
N ARG A 3 21.95 21.18 12.06
CA ARG A 3 20.86 20.20 12.25
C ARG A 3 21.11 18.86 11.59
N VAL A 4 21.88 18.81 10.52
CA VAL A 4 22.21 17.58 9.80
C VAL A 4 23.22 16.75 10.59
N THR A 5 24.25 17.41 11.12
CA THR A 5 25.27 16.76 11.97
C THR A 5 24.68 16.12 13.24
N ARG A 6 23.66 16.73 13.83
CA ARG A 6 23.00 16.20 15.04
C ARG A 6 22.13 14.99 14.78
N ILE A 7 21.62 14.84 13.55
CA ILE A 7 20.84 13.65 13.13
C ILE A 7 21.79 12.48 12.83
N GLU A 8 22.90 12.75 12.19
CA GLU A 8 23.93 11.73 11.91
C GLU A 8 24.60 11.20 13.19
N GLU A 9 24.86 12.04 14.17
CA GLU A 9 25.34 11.60 15.49
C GLU A 9 24.34 10.72 16.24
N ARG A 10 23.06 11.03 16.18
CA ARG A 10 22.02 10.20 16.80
C ARG A 10 21.87 8.84 16.13
N MET A 11 21.89 8.80 14.81
CA MET A 11 21.82 7.56 14.06
C MET A 11 23.03 6.66 14.31
N ASN A 12 24.26 7.21 14.34
CA ASN A 12 25.46 6.46 14.64
C ASN A 12 25.46 5.90 16.07
N LYS A 13 24.95 6.65 17.04
CA LYS A 13 24.82 6.18 18.42
C LYS A 13 23.84 5.01 18.56
N GLU A 14 22.71 5.07 17.85
CA GLU A 14 21.69 4.01 17.86
C GLU A 14 22.18 2.71 17.18
N ILE A 15 22.98 2.83 16.11
CA ILE A 15 23.60 1.70 15.43
C ILE A 15 24.65 1.03 16.34
N THR A 16 25.45 1.82 17.06
CA THR A 16 26.47 1.30 17.96
C THR A 16 25.86 0.59 19.17
N GLU A 17 24.78 1.12 19.73
CA GLU A 17 24.05 0.50 20.85
C GLU A 17 23.40 -0.83 20.46
N LYS A 18 22.81 -0.91 19.27
CA LYS A 18 22.24 -2.17 18.72
C LYS A 18 23.31 -3.23 18.45
N SER A 19 24.48 -2.83 17.98
CA SER A 19 25.61 -3.76 17.76
C SER A 19 26.15 -4.35 19.06
N GLN A 20 26.23 -3.57 20.13
CA GLN A 20 26.66 -4.06 21.44
C GLN A 20 25.68 -5.01 22.12
N ILE A 21 24.36 -4.87 21.84
CA ILE A 21 23.33 -5.78 22.36
C ILE A 21 23.44 -7.15 21.66
N ILE A 22 23.75 -7.19 20.38
CA ILE A 22 23.92 -8.43 19.60
C ILE A 22 25.17 -9.20 20.07
N GLU A 23 26.28 -8.51 20.31
CA GLU A 23 27.54 -9.13 20.76
C GLU A 23 27.42 -9.69 22.19
N LYS A 24 26.60 -9.09 23.03
CA LYS A 24 26.38 -9.55 24.41
C LYS A 24 25.45 -10.77 24.53
N THR A 25 24.63 -11.03 23.52
CA THR A 25 23.76 -12.23 23.43
C THR A 25 24.49 -13.45 22.87
N GLU A 26 25.56 -13.28 22.10
CA GLU A 26 26.35 -14.39 21.54
C GLU A 26 27.41 -14.94 22.51
N SER A 27 27.81 -14.18 23.53
CA SER A 27 28.84 -14.54 24.51
C SER A 27 28.39 -15.37 25.71
N ALA A 28 27.09 -15.69 25.83
CA ALA A 28 26.50 -16.35 27.00
C ALA A 28 26.10 -17.82 26.75
N GLY A 29 26.99 -18.64 26.18
CA GLY A 29 26.65 -20.04 25.87
C GLY A 29 27.80 -21.01 25.71
N LYS A 30 28.68 -21.11 26.71
CA LYS A 30 29.60 -22.27 26.77
C LYS A 30 29.95 -22.59 28.24
N PRO A 31 29.56 -23.75 28.77
CA PRO A 31 30.20 -24.29 29.95
C PRO A 31 31.14 -25.43 29.57
N GLU A 32 32.40 -25.31 30.00
CA GLU A 32 33.37 -26.40 30.07
C GLU A 32 33.23 -27.19 31.36
N GLY A 33 33.35 -28.48 31.26
CA GLY A 33 34.30 -29.24 32.02
C GLY A 33 33.85 -30.16 33.19
N ALA A 34 33.89 -31.44 32.87
CA ALA A 34 34.46 -32.57 33.62
C ALA A 34 34.06 -32.86 35.10
N GLY A 35 33.65 -34.12 35.32
CA GLY A 35 33.66 -34.74 36.64
C GLY A 35 32.81 -36.02 36.75
N SER A 36 33.48 -37.16 36.62
CA SER A 36 33.05 -38.53 36.85
C SER A 36 32.31 -38.78 38.18
N SER A 37 31.23 -39.55 38.18
CA SER A 37 31.12 -40.75 39.04
C SER A 37 29.76 -41.49 38.79
N HIS A 38 29.90 -42.83 38.85
CA HIS A 38 28.86 -43.85 38.74
C HIS A 38 27.65 -43.67 39.67
N ALA A 39 26.46 -43.90 39.15
CA ALA A 39 25.43 -44.67 39.85
C ALA A 39 24.37 -45.21 38.81
N LYS A 40 24.16 -46.50 38.85
CA LYS A 40 23.09 -47.23 38.18
C LYS A 40 21.74 -46.85 38.75
N SER A 41 20.73 -46.65 37.91
CA SER A 41 19.48 -47.43 38.03
C SER A 41 18.33 -46.87 37.17
N HIS A 42 17.57 -47.83 36.59
CA HIS A 42 16.22 -47.78 36.11
C HIS A 42 15.93 -46.97 34.84
N ALA A 43 15.92 -47.73 33.74
CA ALA A 43 15.17 -47.48 32.55
C ALA A 43 13.67 -47.25 32.88
N LYS A 44 13.21 -46.00 32.73
CA LYS A 44 11.81 -45.72 32.54
C LYS A 44 11.65 -45.38 31.03
N ALA A 45 11.12 -46.31 30.31
CA ALA A 45 10.71 -46.05 28.93
C ALA A 45 9.69 -44.91 28.98
N SER A 46 10.16 -43.68 28.71
CA SER A 46 9.29 -42.54 28.50
C SER A 46 8.82 -42.56 27.05
N ASN A 47 7.52 -42.66 26.90
CA ASN A 47 6.74 -42.74 25.69
C ASN A 47 7.06 -41.55 24.77
N GLY A 48 8.04 -41.71 23.85
CA GLY A 48 8.53 -40.63 22.96
C GLY A 48 7.51 -40.18 21.89
N ASN A 49 6.31 -40.79 21.85
CA ASN A 49 5.33 -40.49 20.83
C ASN A 49 4.39 -39.33 21.17
N GLU A 50 4.19 -39.02 22.44
CA GLU A 50 3.26 -37.92 22.82
C GLU A 50 3.82 -36.54 22.51
N HIS A 51 5.12 -36.35 22.68
CA HIS A 51 5.77 -35.07 22.34
C HIS A 51 5.91 -34.84 20.82
N ALA A 52 6.08 -35.92 20.06
CA ALA A 52 6.15 -35.85 18.60
C ALA A 52 4.77 -35.52 17.99
N LEU A 53 3.70 -36.14 18.50
CA LEU A 53 2.32 -35.84 18.09
C LEU A 53 1.90 -34.41 18.43
N GLY A 54 2.23 -33.94 19.64
CA GLY A 54 1.95 -32.55 20.05
C GLY A 54 2.68 -31.53 19.16
N SER A 55 3.96 -31.77 18.85
CA SER A 55 4.74 -30.93 17.94
C SER A 55 4.18 -30.92 16.52
N LEU A 56 3.71 -32.08 16.02
CA LEU A 56 3.11 -32.19 14.70
C LEU A 56 1.78 -31.42 14.62
N LEU A 57 0.93 -31.58 15.64
CA LEU A 57 -0.34 -30.87 15.75
C LEU A 57 -0.14 -29.34 15.82
N CYS A 58 0.84 -28.87 16.58
CA CYS A 58 1.17 -27.43 16.61
C CYS A 58 1.63 -26.89 15.23
N LYS A 59 2.41 -27.67 14.50
CA LYS A 59 2.84 -27.29 13.14
C LYS A 59 1.67 -27.24 12.16
N ILE A 60 0.77 -28.21 12.20
CA ILE A 60 -0.42 -28.26 11.36
C ILE A 60 -1.34 -27.07 11.70
N LEU A 61 -1.54 -26.79 12.98
CA LEU A 61 -2.34 -25.64 13.45
C LEU A 61 -1.74 -24.33 12.96
N PHE A 62 -0.43 -24.16 13.06
CA PHE A 62 0.26 -22.97 12.57
C PHE A 62 0.09 -22.80 11.06
N ILE A 63 0.24 -23.86 10.28
CA ILE A 63 0.03 -23.83 8.82
C ILE A 63 -1.43 -23.48 8.50
N ALA A 64 -2.39 -24.03 9.22
CA ALA A 64 -3.81 -23.74 9.02
C ALA A 64 -4.13 -22.27 9.33
N ILE A 65 -3.57 -21.71 10.42
CA ILE A 65 -3.71 -20.27 10.76
C ILE A 65 -3.07 -19.40 9.69
N LEU A 66 -1.85 -19.74 9.23
CA LEU A 66 -1.16 -19.02 8.16
C LEU A 66 -1.96 -19.05 6.85
N ALA A 67 -2.46 -20.21 6.47
CA ALA A 67 -3.30 -20.36 5.27
C ALA A 67 -4.60 -19.55 5.38
N GLY A 68 -5.27 -19.61 6.53
CA GLY A 68 -6.46 -18.79 6.82
C GLY A 68 -6.17 -17.30 6.76
N PHE A 69 -5.03 -16.87 7.32
CA PHE A 69 -4.58 -15.48 7.24
C PHE A 69 -4.30 -15.04 5.79
N LEU A 70 -3.62 -15.88 5.00
CA LEU A 70 -3.37 -15.59 3.57
C LEU A 70 -4.67 -15.48 2.78
N VAL A 71 -5.62 -16.41 2.98
CA VAL A 71 -6.95 -16.33 2.35
C VAL A 71 -7.69 -15.06 2.78
N PHE A 72 -7.64 -14.69 4.06
CA PHE A 72 -8.23 -13.47 4.57
C PHE A 72 -7.62 -12.22 3.95
N VAL A 73 -6.28 -12.14 3.87
CA VAL A 73 -5.58 -11.01 3.24
C VAL A 73 -5.91 -10.94 1.76
N TYR A 74 -5.88 -12.08 1.05
CA TYR A 74 -6.23 -12.16 -0.38
C TYR A 74 -7.66 -11.69 -0.64
N SER A 75 -8.64 -12.15 0.15
CA SER A 75 -10.04 -11.74 -0.02
C SER A 75 -10.27 -10.26 0.29
N ARG A 76 -9.43 -9.66 1.15
CA ARG A 76 -9.46 -8.21 1.41
C ARG A 76 -8.81 -7.39 0.31
N ALA A 77 -7.76 -7.92 -0.32
CA ALA A 77 -7.06 -7.25 -1.43
C ALA A 77 -7.85 -7.34 -2.74
N SER A 78 -8.55 -8.46 -2.98
CA SER A 78 -9.31 -8.69 -4.21
C SER A 78 -10.46 -7.69 -4.37
N ALA A 79 -10.64 -7.19 -5.58
CA ALA A 79 -11.79 -6.42 -6.00
C ALA A 79 -12.71 -7.28 -6.87
N LYS A 80 -14.02 -7.02 -6.85
CA LYS A 80 -14.94 -7.59 -7.83
C LYS A 80 -14.66 -6.98 -9.19
N ASP A 81 -14.78 -7.79 -10.22
CA ASP A 81 -14.72 -7.32 -11.59
C ASP A 81 -16.00 -6.53 -11.93
N VAL A 82 -15.85 -5.21 -12.12
CA VAL A 82 -16.92 -4.27 -12.38
C VAL A 82 -16.61 -3.47 -13.63
N ASP A 83 -17.63 -3.26 -14.44
CA ASP A 83 -17.57 -2.34 -15.58
C ASP A 83 -17.54 -0.89 -15.08
N LEU A 84 -16.51 -0.14 -15.50
CA LEU A 84 -16.36 1.26 -15.10
C LEU A 84 -17.48 2.16 -15.64
N GLU A 85 -18.18 1.82 -16.72
CA GLU A 85 -19.34 2.56 -17.17
C GLU A 85 -20.45 2.62 -16.09
N LYS A 86 -20.60 1.54 -15.30
CA LYS A 86 -21.56 1.53 -14.19
C LYS A 86 -21.10 2.39 -13.02
N VAL A 87 -19.80 2.44 -12.77
CA VAL A 87 -19.21 3.32 -11.75
C VAL A 87 -19.40 4.77 -12.16
N GLU A 88 -19.11 5.09 -13.42
CA GLU A 88 -19.29 6.42 -13.98
C GLU A 88 -20.73 6.91 -13.93
N THR A 89 -21.67 6.04 -14.33
CA THR A 89 -23.12 6.34 -14.20
C THR A 89 -23.47 6.70 -12.76
N LYS A 90 -22.99 5.92 -11.78
CA LYS A 90 -23.24 6.24 -10.36
C LYS A 90 -22.55 7.54 -9.92
N LEU A 91 -21.33 7.79 -10.35
CA LEU A 91 -20.62 9.04 -10.06
C LEU A 91 -21.41 10.25 -10.54
N THR A 92 -21.92 10.20 -11.78
CA THR A 92 -22.66 11.31 -12.39
C THR A 92 -24.06 11.50 -11.78
N GLU A 93 -24.73 10.42 -11.37
CA GLU A 93 -26.06 10.46 -10.79
C GLU A 93 -26.08 10.83 -9.30
N THR A 94 -25.05 10.40 -8.53
CA THR A 94 -25.07 10.50 -7.07
C THR A 94 -24.11 11.53 -6.49
N THR A 95 -23.27 12.14 -7.33
CA THR A 95 -22.26 13.11 -6.87
C THR A 95 -22.35 14.43 -7.64
N ASP A 96 -21.52 15.36 -7.24
CA ASP A 96 -21.37 16.69 -7.83
C ASP A 96 -20.32 16.77 -8.96
N ILE A 97 -19.85 15.63 -9.45
CA ILE A 97 -18.74 15.56 -10.41
C ILE A 97 -18.99 16.41 -11.66
N MET A 98 -20.19 16.32 -12.24
CA MET A 98 -20.57 17.08 -13.45
C MET A 98 -20.67 18.59 -13.22
N THR A 99 -20.77 19.03 -11.97
CA THR A 99 -20.79 20.44 -11.61
C THR A 99 -19.38 21.01 -11.47
N LEU A 100 -18.43 20.18 -11.03
CA LEU A 100 -17.06 20.58 -10.71
C LEU A 100 -16.07 20.26 -11.82
N MET A 101 -16.29 19.19 -12.55
CA MET A 101 -15.35 18.67 -13.55
C MET A 101 -16.09 18.30 -14.85
N THR A 102 -15.32 18.15 -15.90
CA THR A 102 -15.77 17.70 -17.23
C THR A 102 -15.00 16.43 -17.58
N GLU A 103 -15.67 15.48 -18.19
CA GLU A 103 -15.03 14.32 -18.78
C GLU A 103 -13.94 14.75 -19.77
N ALA A 104 -12.76 14.16 -19.62
CA ALA A 104 -11.59 14.48 -20.41
C ALA A 104 -11.34 13.40 -21.45
N SER A 105 -10.82 13.80 -22.61
CA SER A 105 -10.52 12.87 -23.70
C SER A 105 -9.25 12.03 -23.40
N ASP A 106 -9.08 10.91 -24.13
CA ASP A 106 -7.84 10.11 -24.11
C ASP A 106 -6.60 10.97 -24.46
N ARG A 107 -6.78 11.96 -25.31
CA ARG A 107 -5.71 12.92 -25.64
C ARG A 107 -5.33 13.75 -24.42
N ASP A 108 -6.31 14.21 -23.65
CA ASP A 108 -6.07 14.96 -22.42
C ASP A 108 -5.41 14.08 -21.37
N LEU A 109 -5.85 12.82 -21.23
CA LEU A 109 -5.22 11.84 -20.35
C LEU A 109 -3.73 11.66 -20.66
N MET A 110 -3.41 11.43 -21.94
CA MET A 110 -2.02 11.34 -22.39
C MET A 110 -1.24 12.64 -22.17
N GLN A 111 -1.86 13.78 -22.42
CA GLN A 111 -1.19 15.09 -22.29
C GLN A 111 -0.91 15.45 -20.84
N PHE A 112 -1.85 15.18 -19.92
CA PHE A 112 -1.79 15.67 -18.55
C PHE A 112 -1.26 14.63 -17.56
N ILE A 113 -1.65 13.37 -17.71
CA ILE A 113 -1.21 12.27 -16.83
C ILE A 113 -0.03 11.51 -17.45
N GLY A 114 0.00 11.38 -18.79
CA GLY A 114 1.07 10.69 -19.49
C GLY A 114 0.84 9.20 -19.70
N ILE A 115 -0.41 8.72 -19.55
CA ILE A 115 -0.78 7.32 -19.81
C ILE A 115 -1.68 7.21 -21.05
N ASP A 116 -1.58 6.08 -21.74
CA ASP A 116 -2.40 5.75 -22.90
C ASP A 116 -3.58 4.89 -22.45
N ALA A 117 -4.82 5.39 -22.62
CA ALA A 117 -6.04 4.69 -22.23
C ALA A 117 -6.13 3.29 -22.85
N SER A 118 -5.66 3.09 -24.07
CA SER A 118 -5.71 1.81 -24.79
C SER A 118 -4.84 0.71 -24.14
N SER A 119 -3.89 1.08 -23.30
CA SER A 119 -3.04 0.15 -22.56
C SER A 119 -3.79 -0.55 -21.42
N TYR A 120 -4.87 0.02 -20.94
CA TYR A 120 -5.68 -0.46 -19.82
C TYR A 120 -6.99 -1.10 -20.30
N GLU A 121 -7.72 -1.74 -19.40
CA GLU A 121 -9.02 -2.32 -19.72
C GLU A 121 -10.08 -1.23 -19.88
N GLN A 122 -10.18 -0.33 -18.88
CA GLN A 122 -11.06 0.84 -18.92
C GLN A 122 -10.41 2.00 -18.15
N VAL A 123 -10.73 3.23 -18.53
CA VAL A 123 -10.27 4.45 -17.86
C VAL A 123 -11.41 5.46 -17.78
N ILE A 124 -11.56 6.11 -16.64
CA ILE A 124 -12.40 7.29 -16.43
C ILE A 124 -11.48 8.44 -16.04
N TYR A 125 -11.55 9.56 -16.75
CA TYR A 125 -10.78 10.74 -16.44
C TYR A 125 -11.65 12.00 -16.51
N TYR A 126 -11.74 12.70 -15.38
CA TYR A 126 -12.43 13.98 -15.25
C TYR A 126 -11.46 15.04 -14.75
N ARG A 127 -11.62 16.26 -15.23
CA ARG A 127 -10.81 17.38 -14.78
C ARG A 127 -11.59 18.69 -14.80
N ASN A 128 -11.24 19.59 -13.89
CA ASN A 128 -11.72 20.95 -13.94
C ASN A 128 -10.97 21.72 -15.04
N THR A 129 -11.70 22.49 -15.83
CA THR A 129 -11.15 23.27 -16.97
C THR A 129 -10.91 24.73 -16.63
N THR A 130 -11.24 25.19 -15.41
CA THR A 130 -10.95 26.54 -14.93
C THR A 130 -9.46 26.75 -14.72
N ALA A 131 -8.96 27.95 -15.02
CA ALA A 131 -7.53 28.25 -15.09
C ALA A 131 -6.72 27.98 -13.82
N LEU A 132 -7.33 28.05 -12.64
CA LEU A 132 -6.66 27.87 -11.33
C LEU A 132 -7.15 26.64 -10.58
N ALA A 133 -8.08 25.86 -11.14
CA ALA A 133 -8.55 24.65 -10.50
C ALA A 133 -7.57 23.49 -10.72
N VAL A 134 -7.44 22.67 -9.71
CA VAL A 134 -6.61 21.46 -9.72
C VAL A 134 -7.40 20.20 -9.40
N ASP A 135 -8.75 20.31 -9.50
CA ASP A 135 -9.62 19.16 -9.30
C ASP A 135 -9.50 18.20 -10.47
N GLU A 136 -9.12 16.98 -10.18
CA GLU A 136 -8.97 15.88 -11.12
C GLU A 136 -9.47 14.59 -10.49
N LEU A 137 -10.09 13.72 -11.29
CA LEU A 137 -10.44 12.34 -10.95
C LEU A 137 -9.93 11.42 -12.05
N LEU A 138 -9.17 10.41 -11.67
CA LEU A 138 -8.75 9.31 -12.53
C LEU A 138 -9.12 7.98 -11.88
N ILE A 139 -9.82 7.13 -12.63
CA ILE A 139 -10.05 5.73 -12.26
C ILE A 139 -9.55 4.87 -13.40
N VAL A 140 -8.63 3.97 -13.11
CA VAL A 140 -8.07 3.04 -14.09
C VAL A 140 -8.44 1.61 -13.68
N LYS A 141 -8.98 0.85 -14.61
CA LYS A 141 -9.09 -0.61 -14.51
C LYS A 141 -7.98 -1.21 -15.35
N ALA A 142 -6.98 -1.77 -14.70
CA ALA A 142 -5.85 -2.40 -15.37
C ALA A 142 -6.23 -3.79 -15.90
N LYS A 143 -5.56 -4.22 -16.98
CA LYS A 143 -5.62 -5.61 -17.47
C LYS A 143 -4.88 -6.57 -16.53
N ASP A 144 -3.86 -6.06 -15.83
CA ASP A 144 -3.06 -6.77 -14.85
C ASP A 144 -2.65 -5.82 -13.72
N GLU A 145 -2.67 -6.28 -12.46
CA GLU A 145 -2.31 -5.46 -11.29
C GLU A 145 -0.89 -4.86 -11.38
N SER A 146 0.02 -5.52 -12.08
CA SER A 146 1.38 -5.00 -12.28
C SER A 146 1.45 -3.67 -13.05
N GLN A 147 0.41 -3.30 -13.78
CA GLN A 147 0.33 -2.01 -14.48
C GLN A 147 0.03 -0.84 -13.55
N LEU A 148 -0.46 -1.09 -12.32
CA LEU A 148 -0.87 -0.03 -11.40
C LEU A 148 0.31 0.82 -10.93
N SER A 149 1.51 0.24 -10.80
CA SER A 149 2.71 1.00 -10.46
C SER A 149 3.06 2.06 -11.50
N ASP A 150 2.86 1.77 -12.78
CA ASP A 150 3.11 2.74 -13.86
C ASP A 150 2.09 3.90 -13.80
N VAL A 151 0.84 3.59 -13.44
CA VAL A 151 -0.22 4.60 -13.23
C VAL A 151 0.12 5.47 -12.02
N GLU A 152 0.52 4.86 -10.90
CA GLU A 152 0.93 5.58 -9.68
C GLU A 152 2.10 6.53 -9.97
N ASP A 153 3.13 6.07 -10.68
CA ASP A 153 4.28 6.89 -11.05
C ASP A 153 3.88 8.07 -11.94
N ALA A 154 2.99 7.86 -12.91
CA ALA A 154 2.47 8.92 -13.78
C ALA A 154 1.67 9.96 -12.98
N VAL A 155 0.78 9.52 -12.11
CA VAL A 155 -0.01 10.39 -11.21
C VAL A 155 0.91 11.17 -10.26
N ASN A 156 1.90 10.53 -9.67
CA ASN A 156 2.87 11.19 -8.80
C ASN A 156 3.70 12.24 -9.54
N ALA A 157 4.07 11.97 -10.79
CA ALA A 157 4.75 12.95 -11.65
C ALA A 157 3.83 14.15 -11.96
N ARG A 158 2.54 13.90 -12.24
CA ARG A 158 1.52 14.94 -12.43
C ARG A 158 1.40 15.84 -11.20
N ILE A 159 1.19 15.25 -10.01
CA ILE A 159 1.07 16.00 -8.76
C ILE A 159 2.31 16.86 -8.51
N LYS A 160 3.51 16.31 -8.65
CA LYS A 160 4.77 17.05 -8.49
C LYS A 160 4.89 18.22 -9.46
N SER A 161 4.51 18.01 -10.72
CA SER A 161 4.54 19.04 -11.75
C SER A 161 3.58 20.19 -11.42
N GLN A 162 2.36 19.88 -11.01
CA GLN A 162 1.36 20.87 -10.60
C GLN A 162 1.79 21.63 -9.35
N ILE A 163 2.27 20.93 -8.31
CA ILE A 163 2.79 21.58 -7.10
C ILE A 163 3.89 22.60 -7.47
N LYS A 164 4.83 22.21 -8.32
CA LYS A 164 5.90 23.10 -8.78
C LYS A 164 5.35 24.33 -9.55
N ALA A 165 4.30 24.13 -10.35
CA ALA A 165 3.68 25.21 -11.09
C ALA A 165 2.99 26.22 -10.18
N TYR A 166 2.35 25.79 -9.08
CA TYR A 166 1.60 26.64 -8.15
C TYR A 166 2.40 27.12 -6.94
N ASP A 167 3.63 26.66 -6.74
CA ASP A 167 4.43 26.86 -5.51
C ASP A 167 4.54 28.33 -5.07
N SER A 168 4.66 29.26 -6.02
CA SER A 168 4.87 30.68 -5.71
C SER A 168 3.60 31.52 -5.60
N TYR A 169 2.45 31.06 -6.13
CA TYR A 169 1.23 31.88 -6.20
C TYR A 169 -0.08 31.18 -5.84
N GLY A 170 -0.07 29.86 -5.70
CA GLY A 170 -1.26 29.04 -5.46
C GLY A 170 -1.17 28.19 -4.18
N PRO A 171 -1.04 28.76 -2.97
CA PRO A 171 -0.89 27.96 -1.76
C PRO A 171 -2.09 27.06 -1.46
N ALA A 172 -3.30 27.45 -1.86
CA ALA A 172 -4.49 26.62 -1.74
C ALA A 172 -4.43 25.40 -2.66
N GLN A 173 -4.02 25.59 -3.92
CA GLN A 173 -3.81 24.54 -4.91
C GLN A 173 -2.72 23.56 -4.45
N VAL A 174 -1.59 24.09 -3.96
CA VAL A 174 -0.52 23.24 -3.41
C VAL A 174 -1.00 22.40 -2.24
N LYS A 175 -1.81 22.98 -1.35
CA LYS A 175 -2.40 22.24 -0.24
C LYS A 175 -3.35 21.13 -0.74
N GLN A 176 -4.22 21.44 -1.70
CA GLN A 176 -5.15 20.48 -2.30
C GLN A 176 -4.40 19.32 -2.98
N LEU A 177 -3.38 19.61 -3.79
CA LEU A 177 -2.54 18.61 -4.45
C LEU A 177 -1.77 17.72 -3.47
N LYS A 178 -1.28 18.27 -2.36
CA LYS A 178 -0.62 17.49 -1.29
C LYS A 178 -1.57 16.58 -0.53
N ASN A 179 -2.86 16.87 -0.57
CA ASN A 179 -3.93 16.08 0.03
C ASN A 179 -4.64 15.18 -1.01
N ALA A 180 -4.04 15.00 -2.18
CA ALA A 180 -4.58 14.10 -3.20
C ALA A 180 -4.82 12.70 -2.62
N LEU A 181 -6.00 12.15 -2.90
CA LEU A 181 -6.36 10.80 -2.50
C LEU A 181 -5.94 9.82 -3.58
N GLN A 182 -5.22 8.78 -3.20
CA GLN A 182 -4.80 7.69 -4.08
C GLN A 182 -5.13 6.37 -3.40
N LEU A 183 -5.64 5.40 -4.14
CA LEU A 183 -6.02 4.08 -3.65
C LEU A 183 -5.82 3.03 -4.73
N GLU A 184 -5.29 1.88 -4.33
CA GLU A 184 -5.28 0.66 -5.14
C GLU A 184 -6.25 -0.37 -4.53
N LYS A 185 -7.04 -1.01 -5.38
CA LYS A 185 -7.95 -2.10 -4.96
C LYS A 185 -8.07 -3.14 -6.06
N GLY A 186 -7.43 -4.31 -5.88
CA GLY A 186 -7.30 -5.31 -6.94
C GLY A 186 -6.63 -4.69 -8.17
N ASN A 187 -7.24 -4.80 -9.33
CA ASN A 187 -6.77 -4.20 -10.58
C ASN A 187 -7.28 -2.77 -10.83
N TYR A 188 -7.82 -2.08 -9.80
CA TYR A 188 -8.27 -0.71 -9.89
C TYR A 188 -7.30 0.24 -9.22
N TYR A 189 -7.05 1.37 -9.89
CA TYR A 189 -6.36 2.53 -9.34
C TYR A 189 -7.31 3.71 -9.30
N PHE A 190 -7.32 4.43 -8.20
CA PHE A 190 -8.09 5.65 -7.98
C PHE A 190 -7.17 6.80 -7.62
N TYR A 191 -7.37 7.93 -8.24
CA TYR A 191 -6.72 9.19 -7.89
C TYR A 191 -7.75 10.31 -7.96
N CYS A 192 -7.78 11.14 -6.93
CA CYS A 192 -8.61 12.34 -6.94
C CYS A 192 -7.98 13.48 -6.14
N THR A 193 -8.12 14.69 -6.67
CA THR A 193 -7.86 15.94 -5.96
C THR A 193 -9.16 16.72 -5.83
N GLY A 194 -9.42 17.30 -4.65
CA GLY A 194 -10.60 18.10 -4.39
C GLY A 194 -11.35 17.70 -3.13
N ASP A 195 -12.27 18.55 -2.70
CA ASP A 195 -12.99 18.36 -1.45
C ASP A 195 -13.99 17.18 -1.50
N SER A 196 -14.44 16.79 -2.69
CA SER A 196 -15.37 15.66 -2.91
C SER A 196 -14.68 14.32 -3.12
N ALA A 197 -13.33 14.24 -3.03
CA ALA A 197 -12.56 13.03 -3.32
C ALA A 197 -13.05 11.79 -2.56
N ASN A 198 -13.36 11.92 -1.28
CA ASN A 198 -13.87 10.80 -0.46
C ASN A 198 -15.23 10.27 -0.96
N LYS A 199 -16.10 11.14 -1.49
CA LYS A 199 -17.41 10.71 -2.05
C LYS A 199 -17.21 9.88 -3.32
N TYR A 200 -16.28 10.30 -4.18
CA TYR A 200 -15.98 9.58 -5.42
C TYR A 200 -15.29 8.23 -5.14
N GLU A 201 -14.38 8.20 -4.17
CA GLU A 201 -13.77 6.97 -3.68
C GLU A 201 -14.82 5.98 -3.17
N GLU A 202 -15.77 6.45 -2.34
CA GLU A 202 -16.83 5.61 -1.80
C GLU A 202 -17.68 4.98 -2.90
N VAL A 203 -17.98 5.69 -3.98
CA VAL A 203 -18.73 5.15 -5.13
C VAL A 203 -17.97 3.99 -5.77
N LEU A 204 -16.66 4.14 -5.99
CA LEU A 204 -15.82 3.07 -6.52
C LEU A 204 -15.76 1.88 -5.55
N LEU A 205 -15.45 2.13 -4.27
CA LEU A 205 -15.32 1.06 -3.27
C LEU A 205 -16.61 0.26 -3.09
N ASN A 206 -17.77 0.92 -3.09
CA ASN A 206 -19.06 0.24 -3.01
C ASN A 206 -19.37 -0.61 -4.24
N ALA A 207 -18.79 -0.29 -5.39
CA ALA A 207 -18.95 -1.09 -6.60
C ALA A 207 -18.05 -2.32 -6.61
N VAL A 208 -16.79 -2.20 -6.14
CA VAL A 208 -15.76 -3.25 -6.24
C VAL A 208 -15.63 -4.14 -4.98
N GLN A 209 -16.40 -3.88 -3.93
CA GLN A 209 -16.53 -4.75 -2.74
C GLN A 209 -17.58 -5.83 -2.99
#